data_c68474bc6a2e65afdc60ce0b502bbd91
#
_entry.id   c68474bc6a2e65afdc60ce0b502bbd91
#
_cell.length_a   1.000
_cell.length_b   1.000
_cell.length_c   1.000
_cell.angle_alpha   90.00
_cell.angle_beta   90.00
_cell.angle_gamma   90.00
#
_symmetry.space_group_name_H-M   'P 1'
#
loop_
_entity.id
_entity.type
_entity.pdbx_description
1 polymer ?
#
loop_
_entity_poly.entity_id
_entity_poly.type
_entity_poly.pdbx_seq_one_letter_code
_entity_poly.pdbx_strand_id
1 'polypeptide(L)'
;DSLQVVFPDGFGKQAHRTLFYMDTVRSRISYGYPLPPLKTPVMMTTENFFSNGLAMMAPRRIEMGGIPAIDTYSEPWLKQLATHEYRHMVQFGNVNRSTVKVFGYLFGQQAPLLATGLLPFWFIEGDAVMAETQMSSFGRGLQPSFTMHYRALGDEILRSRNPDKWFCGSYKDYVPSHYELGFQLVSYADRRYDEYIGASITRYTSDYPILIFTTQLALNKYYGTSTRQLFRETF
;
A
#
# COMPACT_ATOMS: atom_id res chain seq x y z
N ASP A 1 11.32 21.40 -4.95
CA ASP A 1 10.06 20.69 -4.64
C ASP A 1 10.19 19.97 -3.32
N SER A 2 10.07 20.70 -2.24
CA SER A 2 10.34 20.20 -0.89
C SER A 2 9.16 19.43 -0.31
N LEU A 3 9.44 18.27 0.29
CA LEU A 3 8.57 17.64 1.26
C LEU A 3 8.39 18.63 2.42
N GLN A 4 7.17 18.75 2.91
CA GLN A 4 6.85 19.61 4.05
C GLN A 4 6.43 18.73 5.22
N VAL A 5 7.06 18.92 6.38
CA VAL A 5 6.67 18.26 7.63
C VAL A 5 6.21 19.29 8.62
N VAL A 6 5.03 19.06 9.20
CA VAL A 6 4.47 19.80 10.32
C VAL A 6 4.60 18.93 11.57
N PHE A 7 5.13 19.46 12.64
CA PHE A 7 5.44 18.70 13.84
C PHE A 7 5.28 19.55 15.11
N PRO A 8 4.95 18.95 16.25
CA PRO A 8 4.87 19.65 17.53
C PRO A 8 6.25 20.03 18.06
N ASP A 9 6.29 20.99 18.97
CA ASP A 9 7.52 21.42 19.63
C ASP A 9 8.27 20.21 20.24
N GLY A 10 9.59 20.23 20.13
CA GLY A 10 10.45 19.15 20.58
C GLY A 10 10.64 17.98 19.59
N PHE A 11 9.84 17.89 18.51
CA PHE A 11 9.91 16.79 17.52
C PHE A 11 10.78 17.08 16.29
N GLY A 12 11.54 18.14 16.29
CA GLY A 12 12.38 18.54 15.15
C GLY A 12 13.34 17.44 14.68
N LYS A 13 13.93 16.67 15.60
CA LYS A 13 14.84 15.56 15.25
C LYS A 13 14.12 14.43 14.49
N GLN A 14 12.93 14.07 14.94
CA GLN A 14 12.10 13.04 14.27
C GLN A 14 11.62 13.54 12.91
N ALA A 15 11.19 14.79 12.81
CA ALA A 15 10.77 15.42 11.57
C ALA A 15 11.91 15.43 10.53
N HIS A 16 13.12 15.81 10.91
CA HIS A 16 14.30 15.74 10.04
C HIS A 16 14.62 14.31 9.59
N ARG A 17 14.51 13.32 10.48
CA ARG A 17 14.71 11.92 10.14
C ARG A 17 13.65 11.43 9.14
N THR A 18 12.40 11.78 9.35
CA THR A 18 11.30 11.44 8.43
C THR A 18 11.56 11.99 7.03
N LEU A 19 11.89 13.27 6.93
CA LEU A 19 12.27 13.90 5.67
C LEU A 19 13.45 13.20 4.99
N PHE A 20 14.49 12.91 5.75
CA PHE A 20 15.67 12.22 5.24
C PHE A 20 15.31 10.84 4.67
N TYR A 21 14.49 10.05 5.37
CA TYR A 21 14.07 8.74 4.88
C TYR A 21 13.21 8.83 3.62
N MET A 22 12.25 9.75 3.58
CA MET A 22 11.40 9.94 2.39
C MET A 22 12.21 10.42 1.18
N ASP A 23 13.17 11.31 1.39
CA ASP A 23 14.04 11.79 0.32
C ASP A 23 14.97 10.68 -0.20
N THR A 24 15.52 9.85 0.69
CA THR A 24 16.38 8.71 0.34
C THR A 24 15.67 7.71 -0.59
N VAL A 25 14.38 7.48 -0.38
CA VAL A 25 13.60 6.53 -1.21
C VAL A 25 12.91 7.18 -2.40
N ARG A 26 12.91 8.50 -2.51
CA ARG A 26 12.13 9.29 -3.47
C ARG A 26 12.27 8.86 -4.92
N SER A 27 13.48 8.58 -5.37
CA SER A 27 13.75 8.16 -6.75
C SER A 27 13.23 6.74 -7.07
N ARG A 28 13.07 5.90 -6.05
CA ARG A 28 12.74 4.49 -6.18
C ARG A 28 11.31 4.17 -5.75
N ILE A 29 10.68 5.05 -4.94
CA ILE A 29 9.36 4.78 -4.36
C ILE A 29 8.27 4.57 -5.42
N SER A 30 8.47 5.13 -6.63
CA SER A 30 7.56 4.98 -7.76
C SER A 30 7.81 3.73 -8.61
N TYR A 31 8.68 2.80 -8.16
CA TYR A 31 8.93 1.57 -8.90
C TYR A 31 7.61 0.95 -9.41
N GLY A 32 7.57 0.61 -10.68
CA GLY A 32 6.41 0.01 -11.34
C GLY A 32 5.25 0.98 -11.65
N TYR A 33 5.32 2.24 -11.26
CA TYR A 33 4.29 3.25 -11.55
C TYR A 33 4.82 4.37 -12.46
N PRO A 34 3.98 4.87 -13.39
CA PRO A 34 4.39 5.94 -14.29
C PRO A 34 4.46 7.33 -13.66
N LEU A 35 3.77 7.56 -12.53
CA LEU A 35 3.74 8.87 -11.89
C LEU A 35 4.44 8.85 -10.53
N PRO A 36 5.12 9.96 -10.17
CA PRO A 36 5.74 10.13 -8.87
C PRO A 36 4.69 10.28 -7.75
N PRO A 37 5.12 10.22 -6.48
CA PRO A 37 4.22 10.47 -5.36
C PRO A 37 3.62 11.87 -5.42
N LEU A 38 2.38 12.01 -4.98
CA LEU A 38 1.73 13.31 -4.84
C LEU A 38 2.50 14.19 -3.85
N LYS A 39 2.60 15.48 -4.14
CA LYS A 39 3.07 16.47 -3.17
C LYS A 39 2.09 16.49 -1.99
N THR A 40 2.59 16.13 -0.82
CA THR A 40 1.75 15.88 0.34
C THR A 40 2.46 16.35 1.60
N PRO A 41 1.81 17.17 2.45
CA PRO A 41 2.35 17.48 3.76
C PRO A 41 2.34 16.24 4.65
N VAL A 42 3.37 16.11 5.46
CA VAL A 42 3.49 15.08 6.50
C VAL A 42 3.21 15.75 7.84
N MET A 43 2.27 15.24 8.59
CA MET A 43 1.91 15.73 9.91
C MET A 43 2.36 14.71 10.95
N MET A 44 3.23 15.12 11.85
CA MET A 44 3.61 14.30 13.00
C MET A 44 2.74 14.66 14.18
N THR A 45 2.23 13.65 14.87
CA THR A 45 1.40 13.81 16.07
C THR A 45 1.99 13.04 17.25
N THR A 46 1.82 13.59 18.45
CA THR A 46 2.20 12.96 19.73
C THR A 46 1.00 12.66 20.61
N GLU A 47 -0.20 12.95 20.12
CA GLU A 47 -1.44 12.83 20.90
C GLU A 47 -1.96 11.40 20.99
N ASN A 48 -1.40 10.49 20.17
CA ASN A 48 -1.79 9.09 20.12
C ASN A 48 -0.75 8.20 20.79
N PHE A 49 -1.22 7.17 21.50
CA PHE A 49 -0.36 6.13 22.07
C PHE A 49 -0.01 5.03 21.05
N PHE A 50 -0.49 5.12 19.84
CA PHE A 50 -0.25 4.13 18.80
C PHE A 50 0.83 4.59 17.84
N SER A 51 1.82 3.72 17.60
CA SER A 51 2.74 3.87 16.49
C SER A 51 2.01 3.46 15.22
N ASN A 52 1.61 4.42 14.42
CA ASN A 52 0.96 4.18 13.15
C ASN A 52 1.20 5.34 12.18
N GLY A 53 1.05 5.06 10.90
CA GLY A 53 0.94 6.06 9.84
C GLY A 53 -0.40 5.96 9.15
N LEU A 54 -0.78 7.02 8.48
CA LEU A 54 -1.99 7.06 7.68
C LEU A 54 -1.80 8.03 6.52
N ALA A 55 -1.82 7.47 5.31
CA ALA A 55 -1.88 8.26 4.09
C ALA A 55 -3.35 8.56 3.74
N MET A 56 -3.70 9.82 3.62
CA MET A 56 -5.06 10.26 3.29
C MET A 56 -5.08 11.03 1.98
N MET A 57 -6.12 10.76 1.17
CA MET A 57 -6.34 11.47 -0.08
C MET A 57 -7.19 12.75 0.09
N ALA A 58 -8.11 12.76 1.04
CA ALA A 58 -9.00 13.91 1.27
C ALA A 58 -9.28 14.14 2.78
N PRO A 59 -8.81 15.24 3.38
CA PRO A 59 -7.80 16.15 2.83
C PRO A 59 -6.43 15.45 2.73
N ARG A 60 -5.72 15.75 1.63
CA ARG A 60 -4.47 15.06 1.33
C ARG A 60 -3.38 15.37 2.34
N ARG A 61 -2.90 14.34 3.02
CA ARG A 61 -1.81 14.39 4.00
C ARG A 61 -1.29 13.00 4.32
N ILE A 62 -0.12 12.94 4.91
CA ILE A 62 0.38 11.78 5.63
C ILE A 62 0.37 12.14 7.11
N GLU A 63 -0.27 11.35 7.95
CA GLU A 63 -0.16 11.44 9.40
C GLU A 63 0.80 10.38 9.92
N MET A 64 1.67 10.74 10.85
CA MET A 64 2.63 9.83 11.46
C MET A 64 2.63 10.00 12.96
N GLY A 65 2.40 8.91 13.69
CA GLY A 65 2.56 8.88 15.13
C GLY A 65 4.02 9.08 15.53
N GLY A 66 4.27 9.86 16.57
CA GLY A 66 5.62 10.15 17.07
C GLY A 66 6.20 9.07 17.99
N ILE A 67 5.44 8.02 18.30
CA ILE A 67 5.80 6.96 19.26
C ILE A 67 6.27 5.71 18.49
N PRO A 68 7.43 5.11 18.87
CA PRO A 68 7.89 3.87 18.27
C PRO A 68 6.91 2.72 18.48
N ALA A 69 6.79 1.82 17.50
CA ALA A 69 6.06 0.58 17.66
C ALA A 69 6.72 -0.31 18.73
N ILE A 70 5.92 -1.06 19.47
CA ILE A 70 6.40 -2.02 20.47
C ILE A 70 7.05 -3.21 19.76
N ASP A 71 6.40 -3.71 18.71
CA ASP A 71 6.89 -4.83 17.89
C ASP A 71 7.59 -4.25 16.66
N THR A 72 8.85 -3.87 16.81
CA THR A 72 9.66 -3.36 15.72
C THR A 72 10.43 -4.46 15.02
N TYR A 73 10.50 -4.36 13.72
CA TYR A 73 11.45 -5.12 12.91
C TYR A 73 12.87 -4.53 13.06
N SER A 74 13.87 -5.21 12.51
CA SER A 74 15.26 -4.77 12.56
C SER A 74 15.57 -3.48 11.78
N GLU A 75 14.55 -2.75 11.37
CA GLU A 75 14.63 -1.47 10.67
C GLU A 75 14.13 -0.33 11.56
N PRO A 76 14.70 0.88 11.47
CA PRO A 76 14.17 2.04 12.16
C PRO A 76 12.69 2.25 11.79
N TRP A 77 11.81 2.22 12.80
CA TRP A 77 10.36 2.32 12.60
C TRP A 77 9.91 3.53 11.77
N LEU A 78 10.55 4.70 11.96
CA LEU A 78 10.28 5.90 11.15
C LEU A 78 10.62 5.70 9.67
N LYS A 79 11.67 4.95 9.35
CA LYS A 79 12.04 4.68 7.96
C LYS A 79 11.01 3.78 7.31
N GLN A 80 10.65 2.70 7.99
CA GLN A 80 9.63 1.77 7.51
C GLN A 80 8.30 2.48 7.28
N LEU A 81 7.81 3.21 8.30
CA LEU A 81 6.55 3.92 8.25
C LEU A 81 6.55 5.00 7.15
N ALA A 82 7.59 5.84 7.10
CA ALA A 82 7.72 6.89 6.09
C ALA A 82 7.73 6.31 4.66
N THR A 83 8.42 5.20 4.43
CA THR A 83 8.47 4.54 3.11
C THR A 83 7.10 3.97 2.75
N HIS A 84 6.43 3.32 3.70
CA HIS A 84 5.10 2.74 3.53
C HIS A 84 4.07 3.82 3.13
N GLU A 85 3.93 4.85 3.95
CA GLU A 85 2.95 5.92 3.70
C GLU A 85 3.28 6.72 2.41
N TYR A 86 4.55 6.87 2.10
CA TYR A 86 4.96 7.54 0.87
C TYR A 86 4.59 6.74 -0.38
N ARG A 87 4.60 5.39 -0.29
CA ARG A 87 4.11 4.52 -1.36
C ARG A 87 2.63 4.74 -1.63
N HIS A 88 1.81 4.92 -0.61
CA HIS A 88 0.39 5.27 -0.82
C HIS A 88 0.20 6.56 -1.60
N MET A 89 1.08 7.56 -1.44
CA MET A 89 1.02 8.78 -2.26
C MET A 89 1.32 8.52 -3.73
N VAL A 90 2.11 7.50 -4.05
CA VAL A 90 2.31 7.03 -5.44
C VAL A 90 1.03 6.38 -5.97
N GLN A 91 0.43 5.46 -5.21
CA GLN A 91 -0.81 4.79 -5.59
C GLN A 91 -1.93 5.81 -5.85
N PHE A 92 -2.14 6.73 -4.92
CA PHE A 92 -3.17 7.78 -5.02
C PHE A 92 -2.93 8.71 -6.22
N GLY A 93 -1.67 9.06 -6.49
CA GLY A 93 -1.28 9.84 -7.68
C GLY A 93 -1.64 9.12 -8.98
N ASN A 94 -1.44 7.82 -9.00
CA ASN A 94 -1.71 6.99 -10.17
C ASN A 94 -3.20 6.63 -10.34
N VAL A 95 -4.01 6.73 -9.29
CA VAL A 95 -5.48 6.72 -9.39
C VAL A 95 -6.02 8.09 -9.83
N ASN A 96 -5.40 9.19 -9.38
CA ASN A 96 -5.84 10.56 -9.67
C ASN A 96 -5.38 11.03 -11.08
N ARG A 97 -5.83 10.33 -12.10
CA ARG A 97 -5.53 10.63 -13.52
C ARG A 97 -6.77 10.33 -14.37
N SER A 98 -6.68 10.52 -15.68
CA SER A 98 -7.74 10.19 -16.63
C SER A 98 -9.14 10.67 -16.18
N THR A 99 -10.15 9.81 -16.17
CA THR A 99 -11.54 10.11 -15.80
C THR A 99 -11.66 10.59 -14.34
N VAL A 100 -10.91 9.98 -13.41
CA VAL A 100 -10.90 10.42 -12.00
C VAL A 100 -10.41 11.86 -11.87
N LYS A 101 -9.39 12.26 -12.65
CA LYS A 101 -8.89 13.63 -12.63
C LYS A 101 -9.94 14.62 -13.16
N VAL A 102 -10.71 14.23 -14.19
CA VAL A 102 -11.83 15.05 -14.69
C VAL A 102 -12.89 15.23 -13.59
N PHE A 103 -13.27 14.16 -12.92
CA PHE A 103 -14.18 14.26 -11.77
C PHE A 103 -13.58 15.08 -10.62
N GLY A 104 -12.27 15.08 -10.46
CA GLY A 104 -11.58 15.92 -9.50
C GLY A 104 -11.76 17.43 -9.72
N TYR A 105 -11.97 17.89 -10.95
CA TYR A 105 -12.31 19.29 -11.22
C TYR A 105 -13.72 19.66 -10.75
N LEU A 106 -14.63 18.69 -10.67
CA LEU A 106 -16.01 18.90 -10.23
C LEU A 106 -16.19 18.68 -8.72
N PHE A 107 -15.55 17.65 -8.18
CA PHE A 107 -15.75 17.16 -6.82
C PHE A 107 -14.52 17.30 -5.92
N GLY A 108 -13.44 17.95 -6.41
CA GLY A 108 -12.22 18.11 -5.64
C GLY A 108 -11.56 16.77 -5.29
N GLN A 109 -10.96 16.69 -4.12
CA GLN A 109 -10.24 15.51 -3.63
C GLN A 109 -11.16 14.31 -3.32
N GLN A 110 -12.48 14.50 -3.28
CA GLN A 110 -13.43 13.43 -3.04
C GLN A 110 -13.46 12.41 -4.19
N ALA A 111 -13.29 12.86 -5.44
CA ALA A 111 -13.29 11.96 -6.58
C ALA A 111 -12.14 10.92 -6.52
N PRO A 112 -10.86 11.30 -6.37
CA PRO A 112 -9.81 10.31 -6.22
C PRO A 112 -9.88 9.53 -4.89
N LEU A 113 -10.44 10.07 -3.82
CA LEU A 113 -10.70 9.32 -2.59
C LEU A 113 -11.66 8.16 -2.85
N LEU A 114 -12.81 8.42 -3.47
CA LEU A 114 -13.80 7.39 -3.80
C LEU A 114 -13.23 6.35 -4.77
N ALA A 115 -12.50 6.80 -5.80
CA ALA A 115 -11.86 5.89 -6.75
C ALA A 115 -10.81 4.99 -6.09
N THR A 116 -10.02 5.52 -5.15
CA THR A 116 -9.07 4.71 -4.37
C THR A 116 -9.79 3.68 -3.49
N GLY A 117 -10.97 4.01 -2.97
CA GLY A 117 -11.81 3.08 -2.22
C GLY A 117 -12.31 1.85 -3.03
N LEU A 118 -12.17 1.86 -4.36
CA LEU A 118 -12.45 0.69 -5.21
C LEU A 118 -11.29 -0.32 -5.25
N LEU A 119 -10.12 0.07 -4.78
CA LEU A 119 -8.97 -0.81 -4.69
C LEU A 119 -9.06 -1.67 -3.42
N PRO A 120 -8.83 -2.99 -3.51
CA PRO A 120 -8.88 -3.85 -2.34
C PRO A 120 -7.68 -3.61 -1.42
N PHE A 121 -7.90 -3.72 -0.11
CA PHE A 121 -6.86 -3.51 0.90
C PHE A 121 -5.63 -4.40 0.71
N TRP A 122 -5.82 -5.67 0.33
CA TRP A 122 -4.70 -6.56 0.07
C TRP A 122 -3.74 -6.00 -1.00
N PHE A 123 -4.28 -5.30 -2.01
CA PHE A 123 -3.46 -4.71 -3.06
C PHE A 123 -2.76 -3.44 -2.56
N ILE A 124 -3.51 -2.51 -1.95
CA ILE A 124 -2.95 -1.22 -1.46
C ILE A 124 -1.84 -1.48 -0.46
N GLU A 125 -2.12 -2.29 0.55
CA GLU A 125 -1.17 -2.56 1.64
C GLU A 125 -0.06 -3.51 1.21
N GLY A 126 -0.37 -4.51 0.41
CA GLY A 126 0.63 -5.45 -0.12
C GLY A 126 1.67 -4.78 -1.00
N ASP A 127 1.26 -3.85 -1.84
CA ASP A 127 2.16 -3.03 -2.66
C ASP A 127 3.06 -2.13 -1.80
N ALA A 128 2.52 -1.53 -0.74
CA ALA A 128 3.30 -0.72 0.17
C ALA A 128 4.32 -1.55 0.96
N VAL A 129 3.94 -2.75 1.44
CA VAL A 129 4.88 -3.69 2.09
C VAL A 129 5.94 -4.19 1.12
N MET A 130 5.58 -4.45 -0.14
CA MET A 130 6.58 -4.82 -1.15
C MET A 130 7.58 -3.68 -1.38
N ALA A 131 7.11 -2.44 -1.51
CA ALA A 131 7.98 -1.29 -1.71
C ALA A 131 8.94 -1.07 -0.54
N GLU A 132 8.45 -1.08 0.71
CA GLU A 132 9.33 -0.97 1.89
C GLU A 132 10.35 -2.11 1.97
N THR A 133 9.95 -3.32 1.56
CA THR A 133 10.82 -4.49 1.56
C THR A 133 11.92 -4.38 0.52
N GLN A 134 11.60 -3.91 -0.68
CA GLN A 134 12.59 -3.70 -1.75
C GLN A 134 13.56 -2.55 -1.47
N MET A 135 13.16 -1.58 -0.64
CA MET A 135 13.97 -0.40 -0.31
C MET A 135 14.75 -0.54 0.99
N SER A 136 14.73 -1.72 1.59
CA SER A 136 15.44 -2.01 2.84
C SER A 136 16.05 -3.40 2.83
N SER A 137 17.18 -3.54 3.52
CA SER A 137 17.76 -4.87 3.80
C SER A 137 17.01 -5.61 4.92
N PHE A 138 16.07 -4.96 5.59
CA PHE A 138 15.36 -5.46 6.77
C PHE A 138 13.85 -5.23 6.71
N GLY A 139 13.29 -4.99 5.51
CA GLY A 139 11.85 -4.77 5.33
C GLY A 139 10.99 -5.95 5.80
N ARG A 140 9.73 -5.68 6.15
CA ARG A 140 8.82 -6.67 6.75
C ARG A 140 8.72 -7.97 5.95
N GLY A 141 8.67 -7.90 4.64
CA GLY A 141 8.55 -9.08 3.78
C GLY A 141 9.74 -10.03 3.84
N LEU A 142 10.91 -9.59 4.34
CA LEU A 142 12.09 -10.41 4.58
C LEU A 142 12.08 -11.08 5.94
N GLN A 143 11.17 -10.69 6.84
CA GLN A 143 11.11 -11.23 8.19
C GLN A 143 10.36 -12.58 8.21
N PRO A 144 10.96 -13.64 8.75
CA PRO A 144 10.31 -14.95 8.85
C PRO A 144 8.99 -14.91 9.63
N SER A 145 8.89 -14.05 10.65
CA SER A 145 7.68 -13.84 11.45
C SER A 145 6.53 -13.27 10.65
N PHE A 146 6.80 -12.37 9.70
CA PHE A 146 5.78 -11.74 8.87
C PHE A 146 5.07 -12.73 7.93
N THR A 147 5.79 -13.73 7.41
CA THR A 147 5.20 -14.76 6.53
C THR A 147 4.82 -16.05 7.25
N MET A 148 5.06 -16.13 8.55
CA MET A 148 4.92 -17.35 9.35
C MET A 148 3.49 -17.90 9.33
N HIS A 149 2.49 -17.04 9.45
CA HIS A 149 1.09 -17.44 9.50
C HIS A 149 0.64 -18.12 8.20
N TYR A 150 0.98 -17.57 7.05
CA TYR A 150 0.66 -18.18 5.75
C TYR A 150 1.41 -19.50 5.56
N ARG A 151 2.65 -19.61 6.03
CA ARG A 151 3.38 -20.89 5.98
C ARG A 151 2.77 -21.95 6.89
N ALA A 152 2.31 -21.55 8.08
CA ALA A 152 1.67 -22.47 9.02
C ALA A 152 0.30 -22.96 8.52
N LEU A 153 -0.43 -22.11 7.80
CA LEU A 153 -1.77 -22.41 7.27
C LEU A 153 -1.74 -22.93 5.82
N GLY A 154 -0.57 -23.28 5.28
CA GLY A 154 -0.43 -23.65 3.86
C GLY A 154 -1.39 -24.76 3.41
N ASP A 155 -1.54 -25.83 4.19
CA ASP A 155 -2.47 -26.92 3.89
C ASP A 155 -3.94 -26.48 3.87
N GLU A 156 -4.35 -25.58 4.76
CA GLU A 156 -5.71 -25.07 4.80
C GLU A 156 -5.97 -24.14 3.61
N ILE A 157 -4.98 -23.33 3.25
CA ILE A 157 -5.03 -22.42 2.08
C ILE A 157 -5.20 -23.24 0.80
N LEU A 158 -4.38 -24.27 0.61
CA LEU A 158 -4.42 -25.16 -0.57
C LEU A 158 -5.74 -25.93 -0.69
N ARG A 159 -6.35 -26.29 0.43
CA ARG A 159 -7.67 -26.96 0.45
C ARG A 159 -8.84 -26.00 0.29
N SER A 160 -8.60 -24.70 0.36
CA SER A 160 -9.66 -23.70 0.28
C SER A 160 -10.22 -23.61 -1.15
N ARG A 161 -11.44 -24.08 -1.36
CA ARG A 161 -12.13 -23.96 -2.64
C ARG A 161 -12.51 -22.53 -2.99
N ASN A 162 -12.81 -21.72 -1.95
CA ASN A 162 -13.15 -20.31 -2.08
C ASN A 162 -12.16 -19.46 -1.28
N PRO A 163 -11.34 -18.62 -1.96
CA PRO A 163 -10.37 -17.78 -1.28
C PRO A 163 -10.99 -16.52 -0.64
N ASP A 164 -12.30 -16.29 -0.75
CA ASP A 164 -12.94 -15.04 -0.30
C ASP A 164 -12.69 -14.76 1.19
N LYS A 165 -12.64 -15.80 2.04
CA LYS A 165 -12.32 -15.62 3.46
C LYS A 165 -10.91 -15.03 3.69
N TRP A 166 -9.95 -15.35 2.84
CA TRP A 166 -8.58 -14.84 2.93
C TRP A 166 -8.49 -13.35 2.55
N PHE A 167 -9.35 -12.91 1.65
CA PHE A 167 -9.43 -11.51 1.23
C PHE A 167 -10.29 -10.64 2.16
N CYS A 168 -11.35 -11.20 2.71
CA CYS A 168 -12.36 -10.45 3.46
C CYS A 168 -12.26 -10.64 4.98
N GLY A 169 -11.43 -11.57 5.45
CA GLY A 169 -11.41 -12.00 6.84
C GLY A 169 -12.52 -13.01 7.16
N SER A 170 -12.53 -13.51 8.39
CA SER A 170 -13.52 -14.45 8.90
C SER A 170 -13.78 -14.19 10.38
N TYR A 171 -15.05 -14.25 10.78
CA TYR A 171 -15.42 -14.21 12.20
C TYR A 171 -15.29 -15.58 12.88
N LYS A 172 -15.20 -16.65 12.09
CA LYS A 172 -15.15 -18.03 12.58
C LYS A 172 -13.73 -18.56 12.65
N ASP A 173 -12.95 -18.29 11.62
CA ASP A 173 -11.63 -18.87 11.45
C ASP A 173 -10.56 -17.76 11.59
N TYR A 174 -9.39 -18.12 12.10
CA TYR A 174 -8.25 -17.21 12.04
C TYR A 174 -7.82 -17.00 10.58
N VAL A 175 -7.67 -15.75 10.20
CA VAL A 175 -7.15 -15.34 8.89
C VAL A 175 -6.02 -14.32 9.12
N PRO A 176 -4.82 -14.56 8.57
CA PRO A 176 -3.73 -13.59 8.64
C PRO A 176 -4.11 -12.25 8.01
N SER A 177 -3.35 -11.21 8.33
CA SER A 177 -3.69 -9.86 7.89
C SER A 177 -3.60 -9.69 6.37
N HIS A 178 -4.33 -8.71 5.84
CA HIS A 178 -4.27 -8.33 4.43
C HIS A 178 -2.90 -7.77 4.01
N TYR A 179 -2.05 -7.32 4.93
CA TYR A 179 -0.65 -6.93 4.68
C TYR A 179 0.19 -8.12 4.22
N GLU A 180 0.09 -9.23 4.95
CA GLU A 180 0.81 -10.47 4.66
C GLU A 180 0.30 -11.10 3.35
N LEU A 181 -1.03 -11.18 3.19
CA LEU A 181 -1.65 -11.68 1.97
C LEU A 181 -1.24 -10.85 0.76
N GLY A 182 -1.40 -9.55 0.88
CA GLY A 182 -1.12 -8.61 -0.19
C GLY A 182 0.33 -8.65 -0.63
N PHE A 183 1.26 -8.69 0.32
CA PHE A 183 2.69 -8.83 0.02
C PHE A 183 2.98 -10.10 -0.79
N GLN A 184 2.40 -11.26 -0.42
CA GLN A 184 2.59 -12.50 -1.16
C GLN A 184 2.05 -12.39 -2.59
N LEU A 185 0.83 -11.89 -2.76
CA LEU A 185 0.18 -11.77 -4.06
C LEU A 185 0.89 -10.77 -4.98
N VAL A 186 1.24 -9.58 -4.46
CA VAL A 186 1.90 -8.53 -5.24
C VAL A 186 3.32 -8.95 -5.61
N SER A 187 4.06 -9.55 -4.67
CA SER A 187 5.42 -10.04 -4.92
C SER A 187 5.45 -11.23 -5.90
N TYR A 188 4.45 -12.11 -5.86
CA TYR A 188 4.30 -13.17 -6.87
C TYR A 188 4.03 -12.57 -8.25
N ALA A 189 3.07 -11.65 -8.34
CA ALA A 189 2.70 -11.03 -9.59
C ALA A 189 3.83 -10.21 -10.22
N ASP A 190 4.64 -9.49 -9.41
CA ASP A 190 5.80 -8.75 -9.88
C ASP A 190 6.87 -9.66 -10.53
N ARG A 191 7.01 -10.89 -10.04
CA ARG A 191 7.92 -11.90 -10.64
C ARG A 191 7.32 -12.65 -11.81
N ARG A 192 5.99 -12.73 -11.86
CA ARG A 192 5.28 -13.57 -12.86
C ARG A 192 4.98 -12.82 -14.15
N TYR A 193 4.73 -11.53 -14.07
CA TYR A 193 4.32 -10.70 -15.18
C TYR A 193 5.39 -9.67 -15.53
N ASP A 194 5.53 -9.37 -16.82
CA ASP A 194 6.52 -8.40 -17.32
C ASP A 194 6.18 -6.96 -16.89
N GLU A 195 4.89 -6.65 -16.78
CA GLU A 195 4.42 -5.34 -16.32
C GLU A 195 3.94 -5.42 -14.87
N TYR A 196 4.28 -4.39 -14.10
CA TYR A 196 3.86 -4.28 -12.72
C TYR A 196 2.34 -4.12 -12.60
N ILE A 197 1.69 -5.06 -11.90
CA ILE A 197 0.22 -5.08 -11.79
C ILE A 197 -0.37 -3.80 -11.21
N GLY A 198 0.36 -3.10 -10.34
CA GLY A 198 -0.08 -1.86 -9.70
C GLY A 198 -0.37 -0.74 -10.70
N ALA A 199 0.50 -0.58 -11.73
CA ALA A 199 0.28 0.41 -12.77
C ALA A 199 -1.01 0.14 -13.55
N SER A 200 -1.24 -1.12 -13.92
CA SER A 200 -2.41 -1.52 -14.71
C SER A 200 -3.70 -1.45 -13.89
N ILE A 201 -3.68 -1.87 -12.63
CA ILE A 201 -4.84 -1.78 -11.72
C ILE A 201 -5.24 -0.33 -11.47
N THR A 202 -4.28 0.53 -11.11
CA THR A 202 -4.57 1.94 -10.84
C THR A 202 -5.00 2.69 -12.10
N ARG A 203 -4.41 2.36 -13.25
CA ARG A 203 -4.83 2.90 -14.54
C ARG A 203 -6.27 2.53 -14.86
N TYR A 204 -6.62 1.24 -14.75
CA TYR A 204 -7.98 0.78 -15.04
C TYR A 204 -9.01 1.42 -14.12
N THR A 205 -8.69 1.51 -12.82
CA THR A 205 -9.54 2.20 -11.83
C THR A 205 -9.72 3.68 -12.17
N SER A 206 -8.65 4.35 -12.61
CA SER A 206 -8.70 5.74 -13.04
C SER A 206 -9.55 5.97 -14.30
N ASP A 207 -9.46 5.04 -15.26
CA ASP A 207 -10.21 5.14 -16.52
C ASP A 207 -11.71 4.84 -16.32
N TYR A 208 -12.03 3.91 -15.40
CA TYR A 208 -13.39 3.39 -15.16
C TYR A 208 -13.83 3.47 -13.69
N PRO A 209 -13.84 4.66 -13.05
CA PRO A 209 -14.09 4.81 -11.62
C PRO A 209 -15.52 4.51 -11.16
N ILE A 210 -16.43 4.23 -12.08
CA ILE A 210 -17.83 3.86 -11.77
C ILE A 210 -17.98 2.34 -11.61
N LEU A 211 -17.02 1.56 -12.10
CA LEU A 211 -17.06 0.10 -12.01
C LEU A 211 -16.58 -0.37 -10.65
N ILE A 212 -17.31 -1.30 -10.02
CA ILE A 212 -17.03 -1.77 -8.65
C ILE A 212 -15.84 -2.72 -8.65
N PHE A 213 -15.63 -3.61 -9.52
CA PHE A 213 -14.57 -4.63 -9.45
C PHE A 213 -13.36 -4.30 -10.33
N THR A 214 -12.87 -3.08 -10.27
CA THR A 214 -11.82 -2.57 -11.15
C THR A 214 -10.54 -3.41 -11.13
N THR A 215 -10.10 -3.87 -9.96
CA THR A 215 -8.94 -4.75 -9.82
C THR A 215 -9.12 -6.08 -10.58
N GLN A 216 -10.27 -6.74 -10.40
CA GLN A 216 -10.57 -7.99 -11.11
C GLN A 216 -10.62 -7.78 -12.62
N LEU A 217 -11.24 -6.70 -13.08
CA LEU A 217 -11.35 -6.36 -14.50
C LEU A 217 -10.00 -6.00 -15.11
N ALA A 218 -9.14 -5.30 -14.37
CA ALA A 218 -7.78 -5.01 -14.77
C ALA A 218 -6.93 -6.28 -14.93
N LEU A 219 -6.98 -7.18 -13.93
CA LEU A 219 -6.27 -8.47 -13.98
C LEU A 219 -6.71 -9.30 -15.19
N ASN A 220 -8.01 -9.40 -15.45
CA ASN A 220 -8.52 -10.11 -16.62
C ASN A 220 -8.05 -9.49 -17.94
N LYS A 221 -8.14 -8.15 -18.05
CA LYS A 221 -7.83 -7.44 -19.29
C LYS A 221 -6.36 -7.49 -19.66
N TYR A 222 -5.48 -7.26 -18.68
CA TYR A 222 -4.05 -7.06 -18.95
C TYR A 222 -3.20 -8.32 -18.78
N TYR A 223 -3.67 -9.26 -17.94
CA TYR A 223 -2.87 -10.45 -17.56
C TYR A 223 -3.59 -11.78 -17.83
N GLY A 224 -4.86 -11.74 -18.30
CA GLY A 224 -5.64 -12.95 -18.54
C GLY A 224 -5.90 -13.79 -17.28
N THR A 225 -5.85 -13.17 -16.10
CA THR A 225 -5.98 -13.84 -14.81
C THR A 225 -7.10 -13.22 -13.97
N SER A 226 -7.41 -13.86 -12.85
CA SER A 226 -8.37 -13.38 -11.86
C SER A 226 -7.73 -13.30 -10.48
N THR A 227 -8.31 -12.53 -9.57
CA THR A 227 -7.85 -12.48 -8.16
C THR A 227 -7.82 -13.88 -7.54
N ARG A 228 -8.80 -14.74 -7.84
CA ARG A 228 -8.84 -16.13 -7.36
C ARG A 228 -7.75 -17.00 -7.98
N GLN A 229 -7.46 -16.81 -9.25
CA GLN A 229 -6.39 -17.54 -9.92
C GLN A 229 -5.03 -17.07 -9.42
N LEU A 230 -4.82 -15.75 -9.30
CA LEU A 230 -3.61 -15.18 -8.71
C LEU A 230 -3.34 -15.75 -7.31
N PHE A 231 -4.38 -15.85 -6.45
CA PHE A 231 -4.28 -16.47 -5.14
C PHE A 231 -3.80 -17.94 -5.23
N ARG A 232 -4.42 -18.75 -6.10
CA ARG A 232 -4.06 -20.17 -6.26
C ARG A 232 -2.67 -20.39 -6.85
N GLU A 233 -2.19 -19.46 -7.64
CA GLU A 233 -0.85 -19.53 -8.23
C GLU A 233 0.23 -19.05 -7.26
N THR A 234 -0.14 -18.25 -6.26
CA THR A 234 0.77 -17.73 -5.23
C THR A 234 1.06 -18.76 -4.15
N PHE A 235 0.07 -19.55 -3.78
CA PHE A 235 0.14 -20.59 -2.74
C PHE A 235 0.06 -22.00 -3.31
#